data_fe76827d7993e429aa28a827dc05aa90
#
_entry.id   fe76827d7993e429aa28a827dc05aa90
#
_cell.length_a   1.000
_cell.length_b   1.000
_cell.length_c   1.000
_cell.angle_alpha   90.00
_cell.angle_beta   90.00
_cell.angle_gamma   90.00
#
_symmetry.space_group_name_H-M   'P 1'
#
loop_
_entity.id
_entity.type
_entity.pdbx_description
1 polymer ?
#
loop_
_entity_poly.entity_id
_entity_poly.type
_entity_poly.pdbx_seq_one_letter_code
_entity_poly.pdbx_strand_id
1 'polypeptide(L)'
;MDFSVQQADRETSARLGRLSTAHGEIDTPAFIPVGSLGSVKGVDPADLEQLGFRLVLNNAYHLYLRPGHKVVAEMGGLHRFTGWPGAILTDSGGFQIFSLAKLCKVTDEGVSFQSHLDGSTHFITPETAIEIEEALGADIMMAFDHCVAFPAEREVVRDAVRRTTLWAQRCQASRRRTDQALFGIVQGGLDADLRLTSARDLIGLGFEGYAVGGLSVGESKAEMYAMLDVTVPELPASKPRYLMGVGMPEDLIEGAARGIDLFDCVVPSRHGRTGSLFTSVGRVVIKQARYVRDEQPIDPACGCPVCARYSRAYLHHLFQVKEMLSSRLNTIHNLWYFADLMGQVRSAIAQGRLRSFREEFYRSCVRTSLDASAVDVAEVDLHRHAPDGTSRMLKKEVG
;
A
#
# COMPACT_ATOMS: atom_id res chain seq x y z
N MET A 1 -4.37 -4.85 20.69
CA MET A 1 -5.18 -4.77 19.44
C MET A 1 -6.17 -5.93 19.40
N ASP A 2 -7.44 -5.66 19.04
CA ASP A 2 -8.46 -6.68 18.90
C ASP A 2 -9.09 -6.60 17.49
N PHE A 3 -9.52 -7.76 16.98
CA PHE A 3 -10.21 -7.82 15.69
C PHE A 3 -11.46 -8.71 15.82
N SER A 4 -12.60 -8.19 15.37
CA SER A 4 -13.85 -8.94 15.38
C SER A 4 -14.50 -8.90 14.00
N VAL A 5 -14.89 -10.07 13.48
CA VAL A 5 -15.75 -10.18 12.29
C VAL A 5 -17.18 -9.95 12.72
N GLN A 6 -17.82 -8.92 12.15
CA GLN A 6 -19.18 -8.52 12.46
C GLN A 6 -20.21 -9.20 11.55
N GLN A 7 -19.84 -9.39 10.28
CA GLN A 7 -20.71 -10.02 9.28
C GLN A 7 -19.86 -10.64 8.17
N ALA A 8 -20.20 -11.84 7.74
CA ALA A 8 -19.66 -12.45 6.52
C ALA A 8 -20.66 -12.24 5.36
N ASP A 9 -20.13 -12.02 4.16
CA ASP A 9 -20.95 -12.01 2.95
C ASP A 9 -21.47 -13.41 2.62
N ARG A 10 -22.61 -13.50 1.97
CA ARG A 10 -23.25 -14.81 1.68
C ARG A 10 -22.76 -15.45 0.38
N GLU A 11 -22.23 -14.67 -0.52
CA GLU A 11 -21.90 -15.10 -1.88
C GLU A 11 -20.40 -15.11 -2.16
N THR A 12 -19.62 -14.44 -1.31
CA THR A 12 -18.16 -14.29 -1.45
C THR A 12 -17.47 -14.56 -0.12
N SER A 13 -16.12 -14.51 -0.09
CA SER A 13 -15.36 -14.59 1.15
C SER A 13 -15.22 -13.25 1.88
N ALA A 14 -15.89 -12.20 1.38
CA ALA A 14 -15.85 -10.87 1.97
C ALA A 14 -16.45 -10.85 3.38
N ARG A 15 -15.94 -9.94 4.20
CA ARG A 15 -16.43 -9.80 5.57
C ARG A 15 -16.35 -8.34 6.04
N LEU A 16 -17.30 -7.95 6.86
CA LEU A 16 -17.20 -6.75 7.67
C LEU A 16 -16.51 -7.10 8.97
N GLY A 17 -15.52 -6.31 9.34
CA GLY A 17 -14.83 -6.46 10.60
C GLY A 17 -14.60 -5.12 11.26
N ARG A 18 -14.16 -5.19 12.52
CA ARG A 18 -13.71 -4.03 13.29
C ARG A 18 -12.37 -4.34 13.92
N LEU A 19 -11.41 -3.49 13.62
CA LEU A 19 -10.07 -3.52 14.20
C LEU A 19 -9.97 -2.41 15.25
N SER A 20 -9.73 -2.78 16.51
CA SER A 20 -9.60 -1.86 17.64
C SER A 20 -8.14 -1.73 18.04
N THR A 21 -7.62 -0.51 18.10
CA THR A 21 -6.27 -0.15 18.53
C THR A 21 -6.31 0.82 19.70
N ALA A 22 -5.16 1.19 20.27
CA ALA A 22 -5.08 2.23 21.27
C ALA A 22 -5.51 3.61 20.73
N HIS A 23 -5.43 3.84 19.39
CA HIS A 23 -5.73 5.09 18.74
C HIS A 23 -7.03 5.07 17.92
N GLY A 24 -7.94 4.16 18.26
CA GLY A 24 -9.29 4.12 17.71
C GLY A 24 -9.67 2.85 16.97
N GLU A 25 -10.86 2.88 16.39
CA GLU A 25 -11.46 1.76 15.68
C GLU A 25 -11.41 1.98 14.17
N ILE A 26 -11.16 0.91 13.44
CA ILE A 26 -11.14 0.88 11.97
C ILE A 26 -12.17 -0.15 11.50
N ASP A 27 -13.18 0.30 10.76
CA ASP A 27 -14.12 -0.59 10.08
C ASP A 27 -13.46 -1.15 8.81
N THR A 28 -13.50 -2.48 8.65
CA THR A 28 -12.92 -3.18 7.50
C THR A 28 -14.00 -3.76 6.57
N PRO A 29 -13.71 -3.92 5.26
CA PRO A 29 -12.44 -3.63 4.57
C PRO A 29 -12.07 -2.14 4.55
N ALA A 30 -10.76 -1.83 4.66
CA ALA A 30 -10.26 -0.46 4.71
C ALA A 30 -9.04 -0.26 3.81
N PHE A 31 -8.94 0.95 3.21
CA PHE A 31 -7.75 1.41 2.50
C PHE A 31 -6.89 2.28 3.42
N ILE A 32 -5.58 2.08 3.39
CA ILE A 32 -4.60 2.75 4.23
C ILE A 32 -3.77 3.70 3.38
N PRO A 33 -3.89 5.02 3.55
CA PRO A 33 -3.03 5.98 2.88
C PRO A 33 -1.56 5.82 3.31
N VAL A 34 -0.64 5.91 2.33
CA VAL A 34 0.79 5.73 2.58
C VAL A 34 1.49 7.06 2.83
N GLY A 35 2.00 7.20 4.05
CA GLY A 35 2.81 8.32 4.52
C GLY A 35 4.29 7.95 4.65
N SER A 36 5.02 7.77 3.53
CA SER A 36 6.38 7.19 3.50
C SER A 36 7.39 7.84 4.46
N LEU A 37 7.27 9.14 4.74
CA LEU A 37 8.17 9.91 5.60
C LEU A 37 7.42 10.57 6.76
N GLY A 38 6.44 9.88 7.34
CA GLY A 38 5.57 10.44 8.36
C GLY A 38 4.49 11.39 7.80
N SER A 39 4.29 11.42 6.48
CA SER A 39 3.30 12.29 5.84
C SER A 39 2.82 11.69 4.54
N VAL A 40 1.52 11.67 4.30
CA VAL A 40 0.93 11.43 2.99
C VAL A 40 1.23 12.63 2.11
N LYS A 41 1.85 12.40 0.95
CA LYS A 41 2.42 13.45 0.12
C LYS A 41 1.42 14.55 -0.25
N GLY A 42 1.67 15.75 0.27
CA GLY A 42 0.87 16.97 -0.01
C GLY A 42 -0.46 17.04 0.75
N VAL A 43 -0.67 16.20 1.74
CA VAL A 43 -1.90 16.14 2.55
C VAL A 43 -1.49 16.10 4.03
N ASP A 44 -2.13 16.91 4.85
CA ASP A 44 -1.89 16.95 6.29
C ASP A 44 -2.82 15.97 7.06
N PRO A 45 -2.55 15.74 8.35
CA PRO A 45 -3.40 14.87 9.18
C PRO A 45 -4.85 15.31 9.23
N ALA A 46 -5.14 16.61 9.30
CA ALA A 46 -6.51 17.13 9.37
C ALA A 46 -7.30 16.83 8.08
N ASP A 47 -6.66 16.89 6.92
CA ASP A 47 -7.29 16.47 5.67
C ASP A 47 -7.67 14.98 5.73
N LEU A 48 -6.76 14.12 6.21
CA LEU A 48 -7.01 12.67 6.30
C LEU A 48 -8.16 12.35 7.26
N GLU A 49 -8.23 13.03 8.41
CA GLU A 49 -9.35 12.91 9.35
C GLU A 49 -10.67 13.32 8.71
N GLN A 50 -10.71 14.46 7.99
CA GLN A 50 -11.89 14.94 7.27
C GLN A 50 -12.33 13.99 6.15
N LEU A 51 -11.38 13.30 5.51
CA LEU A 51 -11.64 12.27 4.52
C LEU A 51 -12.11 10.94 5.14
N GLY A 52 -12.15 10.85 6.47
CA GLY A 52 -12.64 9.67 7.19
C GLY A 52 -11.62 8.56 7.40
N PHE A 53 -10.34 8.79 7.10
CA PHE A 53 -9.30 7.81 7.40
C PHE A 53 -9.07 7.70 8.91
N ARG A 54 -8.79 6.47 9.38
CA ARG A 54 -8.53 6.16 10.79
C ARG A 54 -7.21 5.41 10.98
N LEU A 55 -6.58 5.01 9.89
CA LEU A 55 -5.31 4.27 9.86
C LEU A 55 -4.46 4.84 8.73
N VAL A 56 -3.17 5.08 8.99
CA VAL A 56 -2.16 5.46 8.00
C VAL A 56 -0.98 4.50 8.06
N LEU A 57 -0.29 4.32 6.92
CA LEU A 57 0.95 3.55 6.86
C LEU A 57 2.15 4.49 6.81
N ASN A 58 3.18 4.20 7.61
CA ASN A 58 4.48 4.86 7.54
C ASN A 58 5.58 3.83 7.27
N ASN A 59 6.60 4.22 6.47
CA ASN A 59 7.66 3.29 6.12
C ASN A 59 8.81 3.35 7.12
N ALA A 60 9.05 2.27 7.85
CA ALA A 60 10.12 2.19 8.85
C ALA A 60 11.50 2.43 8.23
N TYR A 61 11.79 1.88 7.03
CA TYR A 61 13.05 2.12 6.33
C TYR A 61 13.35 3.61 6.12
N HIS A 62 12.39 4.37 5.63
CA HIS A 62 12.59 5.78 5.37
C HIS A 62 12.79 6.58 6.66
N LEU A 63 12.00 6.27 7.69
CA LEU A 63 12.08 6.93 8.99
C LEU A 63 13.32 6.53 9.78
N TYR A 64 13.83 5.31 9.60
CA TYR A 64 15.12 4.86 10.12
C TYR A 64 16.27 5.68 9.54
N LEU A 65 16.30 5.86 8.23
CA LEU A 65 17.35 6.64 7.56
C LEU A 65 17.25 8.15 7.86
N ARG A 66 16.02 8.68 7.92
CA ARG A 66 15.78 10.11 8.17
C ARG A 66 14.38 10.36 8.71
N PRO A 67 14.22 10.95 9.90
CA PRO A 67 15.25 11.60 10.73
C PRO A 67 16.05 10.63 11.62
N GLY A 68 15.71 9.35 11.62
CA GLY A 68 16.20 8.31 12.54
C GLY A 68 15.14 7.95 13.57
N HIS A 69 14.93 6.64 13.80
CA HIS A 69 13.93 6.13 14.74
C HIS A 69 14.13 6.64 16.17
N LYS A 70 15.38 6.88 16.59
CA LYS A 70 15.70 7.41 17.93
C LYS A 70 15.18 8.84 18.10
N VAL A 71 15.33 9.68 17.07
CA VAL A 71 14.78 11.05 17.09
C VAL A 71 13.27 11.02 17.20
N VAL A 72 12.60 10.13 16.47
CA VAL A 72 11.14 9.96 16.53
C VAL A 72 10.72 9.50 17.93
N ALA A 73 11.44 8.55 18.53
CA ALA A 73 11.19 8.08 19.89
C ALA A 73 11.33 9.21 20.94
N GLU A 74 12.42 10.01 20.86
CA GLU A 74 12.66 11.16 21.74
C GLU A 74 11.56 12.22 21.63
N MET A 75 10.95 12.35 20.45
CA MET A 75 9.81 13.24 20.20
C MET A 75 8.45 12.65 20.61
N GLY A 76 8.43 11.45 21.21
CA GLY A 76 7.23 10.81 21.74
C GLY A 76 6.52 9.86 20.79
N GLY A 77 7.23 9.32 19.80
CA GLY A 77 6.72 8.39 18.78
C GLY A 77 6.02 9.08 17.61
N LEU A 78 5.63 8.29 16.59
CA LEU A 78 5.07 8.79 15.35
C LEU A 78 3.79 9.61 15.55
N HIS A 79 2.88 9.19 16.41
CA HIS A 79 1.63 9.91 16.66
C HIS A 79 1.89 11.37 17.06
N ARG A 80 2.76 11.57 18.06
CA ARG A 80 3.13 12.91 18.51
C ARG A 80 3.99 13.65 17.48
N PHE A 81 4.91 12.95 16.85
CA PHE A 81 5.83 13.54 15.88
C PHE A 81 5.11 14.06 14.63
N THR A 82 4.09 13.35 14.16
CA THR A 82 3.32 13.72 12.95
C THR A 82 2.05 14.50 13.25
N GLY A 83 1.56 14.50 14.50
CA GLY A 83 0.26 15.04 14.89
C GLY A 83 -0.92 14.21 14.38
N TRP A 84 -0.72 12.94 14.04
CA TRP A 84 -1.79 12.04 13.61
C TRP A 84 -2.45 11.37 14.82
N PRO A 85 -3.77 11.55 15.04
CA PRO A 85 -4.45 11.01 16.21
C PRO A 85 -4.96 9.58 16.03
N GLY A 86 -5.09 9.11 14.80
CA GLY A 86 -5.58 7.76 14.47
C GLY A 86 -4.50 6.69 14.54
N ALA A 87 -4.85 5.46 14.23
CA ALA A 87 -3.92 4.33 14.23
C ALA A 87 -2.80 4.49 13.17
N ILE A 88 -1.64 3.91 13.47
CA ILE A 88 -0.48 3.86 12.58
C ILE A 88 -0.05 2.41 12.38
N LEU A 89 0.17 2.04 11.12
CA LEU A 89 0.87 0.82 10.72
C LEU A 89 2.25 1.20 10.21
N THR A 90 3.31 0.51 10.65
CA THR A 90 4.64 0.59 10.03
C THR A 90 4.91 -0.68 9.24
N ASP A 91 5.51 -0.54 8.05
CA ASP A 91 6.05 -1.68 7.32
C ASP A 91 7.40 -2.12 7.92
N SER A 92 7.83 -3.34 7.55
CA SER A 92 9.12 -3.89 8.00
C SER A 92 10.36 -3.20 7.41
N GLY A 93 10.17 -2.40 6.35
CA GLY A 93 11.26 -1.84 5.54
C GLY A 93 11.91 -2.83 4.56
N GLY A 94 11.54 -4.10 4.58
CA GLY A 94 12.13 -5.14 3.74
C GLY A 94 12.04 -4.80 2.25
N PHE A 95 10.84 -4.54 1.75
CA PHE A 95 10.63 -4.20 0.33
C PHE A 95 11.44 -2.97 -0.11
N GLN A 96 11.52 -1.92 0.71
CA GLN A 96 12.27 -0.70 0.37
C GLN A 96 13.77 -0.97 0.30
N ILE A 97 14.31 -1.81 1.17
CA ILE A 97 15.72 -2.23 1.10
C ILE A 97 16.00 -2.92 -0.23
N PHE A 98 15.15 -3.86 -0.66
CA PHE A 98 15.34 -4.59 -1.92
C PHE A 98 15.11 -3.73 -3.17
N SER A 99 14.20 -2.76 -3.11
CA SER A 99 13.83 -1.94 -4.28
C SER A 99 14.66 -0.68 -4.44
N LEU A 100 15.21 -0.10 -3.37
CA LEU A 100 15.85 1.22 -3.38
C LEU A 100 17.36 1.16 -3.11
N ALA A 101 17.87 0.11 -2.42
CA ALA A 101 19.28 0.01 -2.10
C ALA A 101 20.12 -0.33 -3.34
N LYS A 102 21.23 0.41 -3.52
CA LYS A 102 22.13 0.18 -4.67
C LYS A 102 22.91 -1.13 -4.57
N LEU A 103 23.26 -1.52 -3.36
CA LEU A 103 23.92 -2.78 -3.03
C LEU A 103 23.20 -3.39 -1.83
N CYS A 104 22.70 -4.60 -2.01
CA CYS A 104 21.97 -5.34 -0.98
C CYS A 104 22.53 -6.75 -0.90
N LYS A 105 22.92 -7.19 0.29
CA LYS A 105 23.36 -8.56 0.57
C LYS A 105 22.47 -9.15 1.67
N VAL A 106 21.78 -10.23 1.33
CA VAL A 106 20.87 -10.94 2.23
C VAL A 106 21.56 -12.17 2.77
N THR A 107 21.48 -12.38 4.08
CA THR A 107 21.94 -13.58 4.79
C THR A 107 20.83 -14.03 5.74
N ASP A 108 21.01 -15.15 6.42
CA ASP A 108 20.03 -15.59 7.42
C ASP A 108 20.06 -14.71 8.68
N GLU A 109 21.16 -14.02 8.93
CA GLU A 109 21.31 -13.08 10.04
C GLU A 109 20.57 -11.78 9.83
N GLY A 110 20.51 -11.29 8.57
CA GLY A 110 19.90 -10.01 8.22
C GLY A 110 20.31 -9.52 6.84
N VAL A 111 20.10 -8.22 6.62
CA VAL A 111 20.36 -7.55 5.33
C VAL A 111 21.36 -6.42 5.50
N SER A 112 22.47 -6.49 4.74
CA SER A 112 23.40 -5.40 4.59
C SER A 112 23.08 -4.61 3.32
N PHE A 113 23.01 -3.28 3.42
CA PHE A 113 22.67 -2.44 2.27
C PHE A 113 23.34 -1.06 2.34
N GLN A 114 23.41 -0.38 1.20
CA GLN A 114 23.83 1.01 1.14
C GLN A 114 22.64 1.95 1.04
N SER A 115 22.61 2.94 1.92
CA SER A 115 21.60 4.01 1.92
C SER A 115 21.58 4.74 0.57
N HIS A 116 20.37 4.90 0.02
CA HIS A 116 20.17 5.68 -1.21
C HIS A 116 20.33 7.20 -0.98
N LEU A 117 20.38 7.65 0.28
CA LEU A 117 20.48 9.06 0.64
C LEU A 117 21.93 9.56 0.60
N ASP A 118 22.84 8.80 1.21
CA ASP A 118 24.22 9.21 1.45
C ASP A 118 25.28 8.13 1.19
N GLY A 119 24.84 6.92 0.81
CA GLY A 119 25.72 5.79 0.53
C GLY A 119 26.27 5.10 1.77
N SER A 120 25.88 5.48 2.98
CA SER A 120 26.28 4.81 4.22
C SER A 120 25.86 3.35 4.23
N THR A 121 26.70 2.48 4.82
CA THR A 121 26.39 1.05 4.93
C THR A 121 25.63 0.78 6.22
N HIS A 122 24.54 0.03 6.09
CA HIS A 122 23.67 -0.39 7.17
C HIS A 122 23.54 -1.90 7.21
N PHE A 123 23.32 -2.45 8.40
CA PHE A 123 22.96 -3.84 8.60
C PHE A 123 21.74 -3.94 9.49
N ILE A 124 20.66 -4.49 8.97
CA ILE A 124 19.38 -4.68 9.69
C ILE A 124 19.15 -6.16 9.88
N THR A 125 19.00 -6.56 11.14
CA THR A 125 18.55 -7.90 11.54
C THR A 125 17.05 -7.85 11.88
N PRO A 126 16.35 -8.98 12.02
CA PRO A 126 14.97 -9.01 12.50
C PRO A 126 14.80 -8.30 13.86
N GLU A 127 15.76 -8.45 14.77
CA GLU A 127 15.74 -7.78 16.08
C GLU A 127 15.86 -6.26 15.91
N THR A 128 16.76 -5.80 15.03
CA THR A 128 16.91 -4.37 14.74
C THR A 128 15.67 -3.79 14.08
N ALA A 129 14.99 -4.55 13.20
CA ALA A 129 13.73 -4.12 12.58
C ALA A 129 12.65 -3.90 13.66
N ILE A 130 12.49 -4.84 14.60
CA ILE A 130 11.56 -4.68 15.73
C ILE A 130 11.96 -3.50 16.62
N GLU A 131 13.25 -3.32 16.94
CA GLU A 131 13.72 -2.15 17.71
C GLU A 131 13.33 -0.83 17.03
N ILE A 132 13.48 -0.75 15.71
CA ILE A 132 13.10 0.44 14.93
C ILE A 132 11.58 0.68 15.04
N GLU A 133 10.76 -0.34 14.79
CA GLU A 133 9.30 -0.21 14.81
C GLU A 133 8.75 0.08 16.20
N GLU A 134 9.31 -0.55 17.26
CA GLU A 134 8.97 -0.24 18.64
C GLU A 134 9.31 1.21 19.02
N ALA A 135 10.45 1.72 18.54
CA ALA A 135 10.87 3.10 18.75
C ALA A 135 9.97 4.10 17.99
N LEU A 136 9.51 3.75 16.79
CA LEU A 136 8.54 4.54 16.03
C LEU A 136 7.18 4.60 16.72
N GLY A 137 6.79 3.58 17.47
CA GLY A 137 5.58 3.59 18.31
C GLY A 137 4.27 3.45 17.51
N ALA A 138 4.27 2.67 16.43
CA ALA A 138 3.06 2.36 15.67
C ALA A 138 2.12 1.40 16.44
N ASP A 139 0.82 1.38 16.10
CA ASP A 139 -0.13 0.40 16.65
C ASP A 139 0.10 -1.00 16.07
N ILE A 140 0.50 -1.06 14.79
CA ILE A 140 0.72 -2.28 14.05
C ILE A 140 2.12 -2.26 13.43
N MET A 141 2.91 -3.27 13.74
CA MET A 141 4.23 -3.53 13.20
C MET A 141 4.17 -4.70 12.22
N MET A 142 5.07 -4.73 11.24
CA MET A 142 5.20 -5.84 10.31
C MET A 142 6.49 -6.63 10.59
N ALA A 143 6.40 -7.96 10.63
CA ALA A 143 7.60 -8.78 10.77
C ALA A 143 8.55 -8.59 9.58
N PHE A 144 9.86 -8.58 9.84
CA PHE A 144 10.86 -8.44 8.79
C PHE A 144 10.81 -9.63 7.84
N ASP A 145 10.73 -9.37 6.53
CA ASP A 145 10.51 -10.36 5.49
C ASP A 145 11.51 -10.25 4.34
N HIS A 146 11.62 -11.32 3.56
CA HIS A 146 12.42 -11.35 2.35
C HIS A 146 11.51 -11.40 1.11
N CYS A 147 11.18 -10.22 0.59
CA CYS A 147 10.47 -10.09 -0.69
C CYS A 147 11.46 -10.30 -1.84
N VAL A 148 11.15 -11.17 -2.79
CA VAL A 148 11.95 -11.38 -4.01
C VAL A 148 11.36 -10.63 -5.20
N ALA A 149 12.24 -10.22 -6.13
CA ALA A 149 11.81 -9.61 -7.39
C ALA A 149 11.08 -10.63 -8.27
N PHE A 150 10.17 -10.16 -9.10
CA PHE A 150 9.50 -10.99 -10.11
C PHE A 150 10.05 -10.68 -11.51
N PRO A 151 10.25 -11.67 -12.37
CA PRO A 151 10.17 -13.11 -12.09
C PRO A 151 11.37 -13.63 -11.29
N ALA A 152 11.18 -14.74 -10.55
CA ALA A 152 12.25 -15.42 -9.81
C ALA A 152 12.12 -16.94 -9.95
N GLU A 153 13.27 -17.61 -9.93
CA GLU A 153 13.34 -19.07 -9.93
C GLU A 153 12.74 -19.63 -8.62
N ARG A 154 12.08 -20.80 -8.71
CA ARG A 154 11.39 -21.43 -7.58
C ARG A 154 12.29 -21.62 -6.36
N GLU A 155 13.56 -21.99 -6.58
CA GLU A 155 14.55 -22.19 -5.50
C GLU A 155 14.83 -20.88 -4.74
N VAL A 156 14.92 -19.75 -5.45
CA VAL A 156 15.12 -18.43 -4.85
C VAL A 156 13.91 -18.03 -4.00
N VAL A 157 12.70 -18.29 -4.52
CA VAL A 157 11.45 -18.05 -3.79
C VAL A 157 11.36 -18.94 -2.53
N ARG A 158 11.71 -20.22 -2.64
CA ARG A 158 11.74 -21.16 -1.52
C ARG A 158 12.69 -20.72 -0.41
N ASP A 159 13.90 -20.27 -0.79
CA ASP A 159 14.89 -19.74 0.14
C ASP A 159 14.39 -18.47 0.84
N ALA A 160 13.70 -17.61 0.11
CA ALA A 160 13.10 -16.40 0.67
C ALA A 160 11.96 -16.73 1.65
N VAL A 161 11.10 -17.72 1.34
CA VAL A 161 10.07 -18.21 2.26
C VAL A 161 10.69 -18.73 3.55
N ARG A 162 11.68 -19.64 3.45
CA ARG A 162 12.40 -20.18 4.60
C ARG A 162 13.00 -19.04 5.47
N ARG A 163 13.63 -18.07 4.83
CA ARG A 163 14.25 -16.92 5.53
C ARG A 163 13.21 -16.03 6.17
N THR A 164 12.10 -15.75 5.49
CA THR A 164 10.97 -14.99 6.04
C THR A 164 10.44 -15.65 7.30
N THR A 165 10.23 -16.98 7.30
CA THR A 165 9.80 -17.73 8.48
C THR A 165 10.83 -17.64 9.62
N LEU A 166 12.12 -17.81 9.34
CA LEU A 166 13.21 -17.65 10.31
C LEU A 166 13.22 -16.24 10.92
N TRP A 167 13.10 -15.22 10.08
CA TRP A 167 13.10 -13.83 10.54
C TRP A 167 11.82 -13.48 11.34
N ALA A 168 10.67 -13.96 10.90
CA ALA A 168 9.41 -13.79 11.61
C ALA A 168 9.47 -14.38 13.04
N GLN A 169 10.08 -15.56 13.20
CA GLN A 169 10.31 -16.18 14.50
C GLN A 169 11.21 -15.32 15.40
N ARG A 170 12.29 -14.76 14.83
CA ARG A 170 13.21 -13.87 15.54
C ARG A 170 12.54 -12.54 15.91
N CYS A 171 11.70 -11.98 15.02
CA CYS A 171 10.90 -10.79 15.32
C CYS A 171 9.98 -11.03 16.53
N GLN A 172 9.25 -12.16 16.54
CA GLN A 172 8.40 -12.53 17.69
C GLN A 172 9.21 -12.63 19.00
N ALA A 173 10.38 -13.29 18.94
CA ALA A 173 11.21 -13.50 20.12
C ALA A 173 11.86 -12.21 20.66
N SER A 174 12.11 -11.22 19.80
CA SER A 174 12.75 -9.95 20.17
C SER A 174 11.78 -8.86 20.64
N ARG A 175 10.48 -9.04 20.40
CA ARG A 175 9.43 -8.10 20.79
C ARG A 175 9.38 -7.88 22.28
N ARG A 176 9.41 -6.62 22.71
CA ARG A 176 9.37 -6.20 24.12
C ARG A 176 8.04 -5.54 24.48
N ARG A 177 7.41 -4.85 23.52
CA ARG A 177 6.16 -4.12 23.71
C ARG A 177 4.98 -5.00 23.34
N THR A 178 3.98 -5.07 24.24
CA THR A 178 2.73 -5.83 24.06
C THR A 178 1.56 -4.95 23.64
N ASP A 179 1.72 -3.64 23.68
CA ASP A 179 0.73 -2.65 23.27
C ASP A 179 0.71 -2.40 21.75
N GLN A 180 1.75 -2.85 21.03
CA GLN A 180 1.82 -2.86 19.57
C GLN A 180 1.54 -4.26 19.03
N ALA A 181 0.73 -4.39 18.01
CA ALA A 181 0.48 -5.67 17.34
C ALA A 181 1.60 -5.97 16.32
N LEU A 182 1.94 -7.25 16.14
CA LEU A 182 2.88 -7.70 15.13
C LEU A 182 2.19 -8.60 14.10
N PHE A 183 2.30 -8.26 12.82
CA PHE A 183 1.73 -9.05 11.72
C PHE A 183 2.82 -9.86 11.01
N GLY A 184 2.53 -11.13 10.72
CA GLY A 184 3.38 -11.96 9.86
C GLY A 184 3.09 -11.71 8.39
N ILE A 185 4.12 -11.80 7.52
CA ILE A 185 4.00 -11.57 6.07
C ILE A 185 4.18 -12.88 5.32
N VAL A 186 3.12 -13.37 4.69
CA VAL A 186 3.15 -14.57 3.84
C VAL A 186 3.83 -14.21 2.52
N GLN A 187 4.92 -14.91 2.22
CA GLN A 187 5.66 -14.85 0.97
C GLN A 187 5.44 -16.13 0.15
N GLY A 188 6.00 -16.24 -1.06
CA GLY A 188 5.89 -17.45 -1.90
C GLY A 188 5.77 -17.15 -3.39
N GLY A 189 5.88 -15.86 -3.81
CA GLY A 189 5.78 -15.46 -5.21
C GLY A 189 4.48 -15.97 -5.84
N LEU A 190 4.58 -16.60 -7.02
CA LEU A 190 3.46 -17.24 -7.74
C LEU A 190 3.44 -18.78 -7.58
N ASP A 191 4.09 -19.30 -6.56
CA ASP A 191 4.08 -20.73 -6.24
C ASP A 191 3.09 -21.03 -5.13
N ALA A 192 2.01 -21.74 -5.47
CA ALA A 192 0.92 -22.07 -4.55
C ALA A 192 1.40 -22.88 -3.33
N ASP A 193 2.27 -23.88 -3.55
CA ASP A 193 2.77 -24.72 -2.46
C ASP A 193 3.65 -23.94 -1.50
N LEU A 194 4.49 -23.02 -2.02
CA LEU A 194 5.33 -22.17 -1.20
C LEU A 194 4.49 -21.14 -0.40
N ARG A 195 3.41 -20.63 -0.99
CA ARG A 195 2.47 -19.74 -0.25
C ARG A 195 1.76 -20.48 0.87
N LEU A 196 1.28 -21.71 0.62
CA LEU A 196 0.66 -22.55 1.65
C LEU A 196 1.65 -22.89 2.77
N THR A 197 2.89 -23.23 2.42
CA THR A 197 3.97 -23.50 3.39
C THR A 197 4.23 -22.26 4.24
N SER A 198 4.44 -21.10 3.62
CA SER A 198 4.67 -19.84 4.32
C SER A 198 3.51 -19.47 5.25
N ALA A 199 2.26 -19.61 4.78
CA ALA A 199 1.08 -19.30 5.59
C ALA A 199 1.02 -20.20 6.84
N ARG A 200 1.20 -21.53 6.68
CA ARG A 200 1.14 -22.49 7.78
C ARG A 200 2.24 -22.27 8.81
N ASP A 201 3.46 -22.02 8.35
CA ASP A 201 4.60 -21.71 9.23
C ASP A 201 4.32 -20.48 10.08
N LEU A 202 3.85 -19.37 9.45
CA LEU A 202 3.55 -18.14 10.16
C LEU A 202 2.35 -18.28 11.10
N ILE A 203 1.31 -19.02 10.72
CA ILE A 203 0.17 -19.32 11.60
C ILE A 203 0.64 -20.05 12.86
N GLY A 204 1.58 -20.99 12.71
CA GLY A 204 2.19 -21.73 13.83
C GLY A 204 2.93 -20.82 14.81
N LEU A 205 3.41 -19.66 14.38
CA LEU A 205 4.06 -18.66 15.23
C LEU A 205 3.07 -17.78 16.02
N GLY A 206 1.82 -17.64 15.56
CA GLY A 206 0.74 -17.00 16.34
C GLY A 206 0.76 -15.47 16.34
N PHE A 207 0.77 -14.82 15.18
CA PHE A 207 0.71 -13.37 15.03
C PHE A 207 -0.69 -12.78 15.32
N GLU A 208 -0.74 -11.48 15.65
CA GLU A 208 -2.00 -10.75 15.84
C GLU A 208 -2.75 -10.51 14.54
N GLY A 209 -2.06 -10.57 13.38
CA GLY A 209 -2.63 -10.45 12.02
C GLY A 209 -1.69 -11.02 10.98
N TYR A 210 -2.16 -11.16 9.76
CA TYR A 210 -1.39 -11.76 8.67
C TYR A 210 -1.51 -10.92 7.40
N ALA A 211 -0.35 -10.64 6.79
CA ALA A 211 -0.29 -9.97 5.51
C ALA A 211 0.06 -10.93 4.38
N VAL A 212 -0.41 -10.63 3.18
CA VAL A 212 -0.01 -11.26 1.94
C VAL A 212 0.94 -10.31 1.22
N GLY A 213 2.22 -10.67 1.20
CA GLY A 213 3.29 -9.92 0.55
C GLY A 213 3.73 -10.53 -0.78
N GLY A 214 4.65 -9.85 -1.49
CA GLY A 214 5.25 -10.34 -2.74
C GLY A 214 4.27 -10.52 -3.89
N LEU A 215 3.20 -9.71 -3.92
CA LEU A 215 2.26 -9.58 -5.02
C LEU A 215 2.24 -8.12 -5.50
N SER A 216 1.71 -7.87 -6.72
CA SER A 216 1.76 -6.57 -7.39
C SER A 216 3.20 -6.08 -7.65
N VAL A 217 4.08 -7.04 -8.00
CA VAL A 217 5.51 -6.79 -8.29
C VAL A 217 5.86 -7.03 -9.76
N GLY A 218 4.86 -7.20 -10.64
CA GLY A 218 5.03 -7.36 -12.08
C GLY A 218 4.23 -8.49 -12.73
N GLU A 219 3.56 -9.30 -11.94
CA GLU A 219 2.65 -10.35 -12.39
C GLU A 219 1.34 -9.77 -12.93
N SER A 220 0.59 -10.58 -13.69
CA SER A 220 -0.76 -10.22 -14.13
C SER A 220 -1.76 -10.23 -12.96
N LYS A 221 -2.85 -9.47 -13.08
CA LYS A 221 -3.94 -9.48 -12.09
C LYS A 221 -4.54 -10.87 -11.89
N ALA A 222 -4.65 -11.66 -12.94
CA ALA A 222 -5.16 -13.01 -12.86
C ALA A 222 -4.28 -13.92 -11.99
N GLU A 223 -2.95 -13.81 -12.14
CA GLU A 223 -1.99 -14.53 -11.30
C GLU A 223 -2.04 -14.06 -9.86
N MET A 224 -2.10 -12.74 -9.63
CA MET A 224 -2.26 -12.19 -8.28
C MET A 224 -3.53 -12.72 -7.60
N TYR A 225 -4.68 -12.69 -8.29
CA TYR A 225 -5.94 -13.19 -7.74
C TYR A 225 -5.91 -14.70 -7.47
N ALA A 226 -5.28 -15.49 -8.35
CA ALA A 226 -5.10 -16.93 -8.12
C ALA A 226 -4.29 -17.20 -6.85
N MET A 227 -3.25 -16.39 -6.57
CA MET A 227 -2.47 -16.51 -5.33
C MET A 227 -3.26 -16.10 -4.09
N LEU A 228 -4.15 -15.13 -4.21
CA LEU A 228 -5.08 -14.78 -3.12
C LEU A 228 -6.07 -15.92 -2.85
N ASP A 229 -6.62 -16.54 -3.90
CA ASP A 229 -7.56 -17.68 -3.79
C ASP A 229 -6.91 -18.89 -3.08
N VAL A 230 -5.59 -19.05 -3.20
CA VAL A 230 -4.82 -20.08 -2.50
C VAL A 230 -4.49 -19.68 -1.06
N THR A 231 -4.05 -18.43 -0.85
CA THR A 231 -3.43 -18.01 0.42
C THR A 231 -4.48 -17.62 1.46
N VAL A 232 -5.50 -16.86 1.07
CA VAL A 232 -6.45 -16.24 2.02
C VAL A 232 -7.29 -17.25 2.80
N PRO A 233 -7.75 -18.38 2.20
CA PRO A 233 -8.50 -19.41 2.94
C PRO A 233 -7.70 -20.07 4.07
N GLU A 234 -6.36 -20.16 3.97
CA GLU A 234 -5.51 -20.71 5.02
C GLU A 234 -5.40 -19.78 6.25
N LEU A 235 -5.55 -18.45 6.03
CA LEU A 235 -5.37 -17.48 7.11
C LEU A 235 -6.52 -17.54 8.12
N PRO A 236 -6.23 -17.45 9.44
CA PRO A 236 -7.26 -17.56 10.47
C PRO A 236 -8.40 -16.57 10.28
N ALA A 237 -9.63 -17.06 10.39
CA ALA A 237 -10.83 -16.23 10.22
C ALA A 237 -10.97 -15.16 11.31
N SER A 238 -10.44 -15.41 12.50
CA SER A 238 -10.48 -14.48 13.64
C SER A 238 -9.38 -13.40 13.63
N LYS A 239 -8.53 -13.38 12.60
CA LYS A 239 -7.42 -12.42 12.50
C LYS A 239 -7.59 -11.50 11.30
N PRO A 240 -7.11 -10.24 11.36
CA PRO A 240 -7.13 -9.35 10.22
C PRO A 240 -6.17 -9.85 9.12
N ARG A 241 -6.58 -9.65 7.86
CA ARG A 241 -5.86 -10.04 6.66
C ARG A 241 -5.52 -8.81 5.84
N TYR A 242 -4.25 -8.61 5.58
CA TYR A 242 -3.75 -7.42 4.92
C TYR A 242 -3.07 -7.76 3.59
N LEU A 243 -3.50 -7.14 2.49
CA LEU A 243 -2.87 -7.25 1.17
C LEU A 243 -1.98 -6.02 0.94
N MET A 244 -0.66 -6.24 0.93
CA MET A 244 0.33 -5.19 0.89
C MET A 244 0.54 -4.62 -0.52
N GLY A 245 0.61 -3.30 -0.63
CA GLY A 245 1.02 -2.58 -1.85
C GLY A 245 0.02 -2.63 -3.01
N VAL A 246 -1.17 -3.17 -2.82
CA VAL A 246 -2.21 -3.31 -3.83
C VAL A 246 -3.30 -2.26 -3.66
N GLY A 247 -3.57 -1.47 -4.71
CA GLY A 247 -4.47 -0.34 -4.55
C GLY A 247 -5.06 0.24 -5.83
N MET A 248 -5.19 -0.53 -6.91
CA MET A 248 -6.10 -0.12 -7.98
C MET A 248 -7.55 -0.39 -7.54
N PRO A 249 -8.52 0.47 -7.90
CA PRO A 249 -9.91 0.33 -7.44
C PRO A 249 -10.50 -1.06 -7.63
N GLU A 250 -10.28 -1.67 -8.79
CA GLU A 250 -10.73 -3.02 -9.09
C GLU A 250 -10.08 -4.08 -8.19
N ASP A 251 -8.78 -3.91 -7.85
CA ASP A 251 -8.05 -4.84 -7.01
C ASP A 251 -8.52 -4.78 -5.55
N LEU A 252 -8.96 -3.60 -5.08
CA LEU A 252 -9.57 -3.45 -3.75
C LEU A 252 -10.88 -4.24 -3.65
N ILE A 253 -11.74 -4.16 -4.67
CA ILE A 253 -13.00 -4.89 -4.73
C ILE A 253 -12.74 -6.40 -4.81
N GLU A 254 -11.82 -6.83 -5.67
CA GLU A 254 -11.46 -8.23 -5.85
C GLU A 254 -10.81 -8.84 -4.61
N GLY A 255 -9.92 -8.08 -3.95
CA GLY A 255 -9.29 -8.50 -2.70
C GLY A 255 -10.31 -8.59 -1.56
N ALA A 256 -11.20 -7.60 -1.42
CA ALA A 256 -12.27 -7.64 -0.43
C ALA A 256 -13.21 -8.84 -0.63
N ALA A 257 -13.59 -9.13 -1.89
CA ALA A 257 -14.41 -10.30 -2.24
C ALA A 257 -13.73 -11.64 -1.86
N ARG A 258 -12.40 -11.67 -1.78
CA ARG A 258 -11.59 -12.81 -1.34
C ARG A 258 -11.33 -12.86 0.16
N GLY A 259 -11.82 -11.88 0.93
CA GLY A 259 -11.71 -11.86 2.38
C GLY A 259 -10.50 -11.10 2.91
N ILE A 260 -9.94 -10.18 2.14
CA ILE A 260 -8.94 -9.21 2.61
C ILE A 260 -9.62 -8.06 3.36
N ASP A 261 -9.05 -7.65 4.49
CA ASP A 261 -9.57 -6.59 5.35
C ASP A 261 -8.86 -5.26 5.18
N LEU A 262 -7.55 -5.28 4.90
CA LEU A 262 -6.71 -4.09 4.84
C LEU A 262 -5.93 -4.03 3.53
N PHE A 263 -5.78 -2.82 2.98
CA PHE A 263 -5.06 -2.55 1.75
C PHE A 263 -4.27 -1.27 1.90
N ASP A 264 -3.07 -1.20 1.34
CA ASP A 264 -2.34 0.04 1.20
C ASP A 264 -1.84 0.23 -0.23
N CYS A 265 -1.72 1.44 -0.67
CA CYS A 265 -0.96 1.77 -1.89
C CYS A 265 -0.68 3.26 -1.99
N VAL A 266 0.41 3.60 -2.67
CA VAL A 266 0.73 4.99 -3.04
C VAL A 266 -0.08 5.51 -4.23
N VAL A 267 -0.89 4.67 -4.86
CA VAL A 267 -1.66 4.99 -6.09
C VAL A 267 -2.45 6.29 -5.96
N PRO A 268 -3.28 6.54 -4.94
CA PRO A 268 -4.06 7.77 -4.87
C PRO A 268 -3.19 9.03 -4.89
N SER A 269 -2.17 9.07 -4.05
CA SER A 269 -1.28 10.24 -3.92
C SER A 269 -0.30 10.37 -5.08
N ARG A 270 0.22 9.25 -5.63
CA ARG A 270 1.10 9.25 -6.80
C ARG A 270 0.34 9.74 -8.04
N HIS A 271 -0.83 9.17 -8.31
CA HIS A 271 -1.67 9.54 -9.45
C HIS A 271 -2.18 10.99 -9.34
N GLY A 272 -2.58 11.45 -8.15
CA GLY A 272 -2.97 12.84 -7.93
C GLY A 272 -1.84 13.80 -8.33
N ARG A 273 -0.62 13.55 -7.89
CA ARG A 273 0.55 14.37 -8.22
C ARG A 273 0.95 14.31 -9.69
N THR A 274 0.66 13.23 -10.39
CA THR A 274 0.92 13.08 -11.85
C THR A 274 -0.26 13.52 -12.71
N GLY A 275 -1.32 14.04 -12.09
CA GLY A 275 -2.49 14.57 -12.78
C GLY A 275 -3.46 13.52 -13.32
N SER A 276 -3.44 12.30 -12.77
CA SER A 276 -4.39 11.24 -13.06
C SER A 276 -5.38 11.09 -11.91
N LEU A 277 -6.66 11.27 -12.18
CA LEU A 277 -7.72 11.38 -11.19
C LEU A 277 -8.77 10.29 -11.40
N PHE A 278 -9.14 9.62 -10.33
CA PHE A 278 -10.16 8.57 -10.35
C PHE A 278 -11.55 9.21 -10.29
N THR A 279 -12.49 8.69 -11.07
CA THR A 279 -13.87 9.17 -11.08
C THR A 279 -14.85 7.98 -11.14
N SER A 280 -16.11 8.24 -10.87
CA SER A 280 -17.21 7.26 -10.97
C SER A 280 -17.36 6.65 -12.37
N VAL A 281 -16.85 7.34 -13.37
CA VAL A 281 -16.94 6.92 -14.78
C VAL A 281 -15.57 6.68 -15.45
N GLY A 282 -14.54 6.41 -14.65
CA GLY A 282 -13.19 6.09 -15.14
C GLY A 282 -12.15 7.13 -14.73
N ARG A 283 -11.17 7.45 -15.57
CA ARG A 283 -10.04 8.29 -15.21
C ARG A 283 -10.02 9.61 -15.98
N VAL A 284 -9.81 10.71 -15.26
CA VAL A 284 -9.53 12.04 -15.80
C VAL A 284 -8.02 12.30 -15.74
N VAL A 285 -7.41 12.58 -16.90
CA VAL A 285 -6.00 12.99 -17.00
C VAL A 285 -5.96 14.51 -17.15
N ILE A 286 -5.86 15.23 -16.03
CA ILE A 286 -6.10 16.67 -15.94
C ILE A 286 -5.17 17.53 -16.81
N LYS A 287 -4.01 17.01 -17.21
CA LYS A 287 -3.06 17.70 -18.10
C LYS A 287 -3.52 17.84 -19.55
N GLN A 288 -4.60 17.16 -19.98
CA GLN A 288 -5.08 17.18 -21.36
C GLN A 288 -5.68 18.54 -21.72
N ALA A 289 -5.38 19.04 -22.92
CA ALA A 289 -5.80 20.34 -23.42
C ALA A 289 -7.33 20.56 -23.46
N ARG A 290 -8.12 19.48 -23.55
CA ARG A 290 -9.59 19.56 -23.53
C ARG A 290 -10.15 20.17 -22.23
N TYR A 291 -9.37 20.20 -21.13
CA TYR A 291 -9.81 20.75 -19.84
C TYR A 291 -9.50 22.23 -19.67
N VAL A 292 -8.85 22.89 -20.61
CA VAL A 292 -8.48 24.33 -20.53
C VAL A 292 -9.69 25.24 -20.24
N ARG A 293 -10.88 24.89 -20.74
CA ARG A 293 -12.11 25.64 -20.59
C ARG A 293 -13.27 24.83 -20.00
N ASP A 294 -12.94 23.72 -19.33
CA ASP A 294 -13.94 22.81 -18.76
C ASP A 294 -14.32 23.30 -17.35
N GLU A 295 -15.52 23.86 -17.22
CA GLU A 295 -16.08 24.37 -15.97
C GLU A 295 -16.61 23.28 -15.04
N GLN A 296 -16.69 22.01 -15.52
CA GLN A 296 -17.18 20.90 -14.72
C GLN A 296 -16.18 20.54 -13.60
N PRO A 297 -16.64 19.98 -12.47
CA PRO A 297 -15.78 19.36 -11.47
C PRO A 297 -15.05 18.14 -12.03
N ILE A 298 -14.06 17.62 -11.30
CA ILE A 298 -13.35 16.37 -11.69
C ILE A 298 -14.37 15.26 -11.96
N ASP A 299 -15.31 15.08 -11.03
CA ASP A 299 -16.39 14.12 -11.13
C ASP A 299 -17.69 14.76 -10.60
N PRO A 300 -18.71 14.94 -11.45
CA PRO A 300 -19.99 15.51 -11.03
C PRO A 300 -20.74 14.70 -9.96
N ALA A 301 -20.45 13.39 -9.85
CA ALA A 301 -21.05 12.52 -8.83
C ALA A 301 -20.25 12.51 -7.51
N CYS A 302 -19.09 13.16 -7.45
CA CYS A 302 -18.19 13.14 -6.30
C CYS A 302 -18.54 14.21 -5.27
N GLY A 303 -18.73 13.82 -4.01
CA GLY A 303 -19.00 14.74 -2.88
C GLY A 303 -17.76 15.35 -2.24
N CYS A 304 -16.55 15.20 -2.80
CA CYS A 304 -15.34 15.69 -2.16
C CYS A 304 -15.26 17.23 -2.17
N PRO A 305 -14.51 17.83 -1.22
CA PRO A 305 -14.39 19.29 -1.12
C PRO A 305 -13.73 19.92 -2.37
N VAL A 306 -12.98 19.14 -3.14
CA VAL A 306 -12.34 19.61 -4.37
C VAL A 306 -13.36 19.72 -5.49
N CYS A 307 -14.16 18.68 -5.72
CA CYS A 307 -15.24 18.69 -6.73
C CYS A 307 -16.33 19.70 -6.41
N ALA A 308 -16.62 19.92 -5.13
CA ALA A 308 -17.60 20.93 -4.71
C ALA A 308 -17.16 22.37 -5.00
N ARG A 309 -15.86 22.61 -5.22
CA ARG A 309 -15.34 23.98 -5.27
C ARG A 309 -14.59 24.34 -6.56
N TYR A 310 -13.93 23.39 -7.22
CA TYR A 310 -13.00 23.69 -8.30
C TYR A 310 -13.41 23.00 -9.60
N SER A 311 -13.25 23.75 -10.71
CA SER A 311 -13.43 23.24 -12.06
C SER A 311 -12.18 22.48 -12.56
N ARG A 312 -12.38 21.63 -13.54
CA ARG A 312 -11.26 20.97 -14.27
C ARG A 312 -10.36 22.02 -14.93
N ALA A 313 -10.90 23.14 -15.43
CA ALA A 313 -10.10 24.22 -16.02
C ALA A 313 -9.12 24.80 -14.99
N TYR A 314 -9.55 25.08 -13.77
CA TYR A 314 -8.67 25.60 -12.73
C TYR A 314 -7.60 24.58 -12.31
N LEU A 315 -7.99 23.32 -12.11
CA LEU A 315 -7.05 22.24 -11.75
C LEU A 315 -6.06 21.97 -12.88
N HIS A 316 -6.50 22.03 -14.15
CA HIS A 316 -5.63 21.97 -15.32
C HIS A 316 -4.61 23.11 -15.31
N HIS A 317 -5.06 24.35 -15.08
CA HIS A 317 -4.16 25.51 -14.97
C HIS A 317 -3.11 25.30 -13.90
N LEU A 318 -3.52 24.97 -12.66
CA LEU A 318 -2.59 24.72 -11.56
C LEU A 318 -1.56 23.62 -11.89
N PHE A 319 -2.00 22.57 -12.58
CA PHE A 319 -1.12 21.47 -13.00
C PHE A 319 -0.09 21.96 -14.04
N GLN A 320 -0.50 22.74 -15.01
CA GLN A 320 0.38 23.25 -16.08
C GLN A 320 1.45 24.21 -15.55
N VAL A 321 1.08 25.08 -14.59
CA VAL A 321 2.02 26.02 -13.96
C VAL A 321 2.83 25.38 -12.82
N LYS A 322 2.63 24.08 -12.55
CA LYS A 322 3.32 23.29 -11.52
C LYS A 322 3.11 23.84 -10.10
N GLU A 323 1.93 24.41 -9.83
CA GLU A 323 1.56 24.90 -8.51
C GLU A 323 1.46 23.74 -7.51
N MET A 324 2.02 23.87 -6.31
CA MET A 324 1.95 22.84 -5.26
C MET A 324 0.50 22.50 -4.90
N LEU A 325 -0.40 23.48 -4.96
CA LEU A 325 -1.82 23.30 -4.70
C LEU A 325 -2.45 22.26 -5.64
N SER A 326 -1.98 22.15 -6.90
CA SER A 326 -2.43 21.10 -7.83
C SER A 326 -2.24 19.69 -7.24
N SER A 327 -1.02 19.41 -6.76
CA SER A 327 -0.71 18.10 -6.17
C SER A 327 -1.55 17.82 -4.93
N ARG A 328 -1.78 18.81 -4.07
CA ARG A 328 -2.62 18.69 -2.87
C ARG A 328 -4.07 18.39 -3.23
N LEU A 329 -4.72 19.23 -4.05
CA LEU A 329 -6.12 19.08 -4.41
C LEU A 329 -6.40 17.77 -5.14
N ASN A 330 -5.55 17.43 -6.10
CA ASN A 330 -5.66 16.17 -6.84
C ASN A 330 -5.51 14.94 -5.93
N THR A 331 -4.61 15.01 -4.94
CA THR A 331 -4.42 13.92 -3.97
C THR A 331 -5.62 13.79 -3.03
N ILE A 332 -6.16 14.91 -2.54
CA ILE A 332 -7.37 14.94 -1.71
C ILE A 332 -8.55 14.31 -2.45
N HIS A 333 -8.76 14.67 -3.72
CA HIS A 333 -9.82 14.07 -4.54
C HIS A 333 -9.65 12.55 -4.68
N ASN A 334 -8.45 12.10 -5.03
CA ASN A 334 -8.19 10.67 -5.18
C ASN A 334 -8.36 9.91 -3.85
N LEU A 335 -7.89 10.46 -2.74
CA LEU A 335 -8.07 9.85 -1.41
C LEU A 335 -9.55 9.76 -1.04
N TRP A 336 -10.34 10.83 -1.30
CA TRP A 336 -11.80 10.78 -1.12
C TRP A 336 -12.41 9.62 -1.92
N TYR A 337 -12.05 9.49 -3.22
CA TYR A 337 -12.55 8.42 -4.06
C TYR A 337 -12.27 7.03 -3.45
N PHE A 338 -11.07 6.83 -2.90
CA PHE A 338 -10.71 5.56 -2.26
C PHE A 338 -11.46 5.33 -0.95
N ALA A 339 -11.64 6.35 -0.13
CA ALA A 339 -12.44 6.27 1.10
C ALA A 339 -13.90 5.95 0.82
N ASP A 340 -14.48 6.62 -0.19
CA ASP A 340 -15.85 6.41 -0.64
C ASP A 340 -16.04 5.01 -1.23
N LEU A 341 -15.12 4.56 -2.11
CA LEU A 341 -15.15 3.21 -2.67
C LEU A 341 -15.16 2.14 -1.57
N MET A 342 -14.31 2.26 -0.55
CA MET A 342 -14.29 1.30 0.55
C MET A 342 -15.58 1.40 1.41
N GLY A 343 -16.15 2.58 1.54
CA GLY A 343 -17.47 2.77 2.15
C GLY A 343 -18.57 2.04 1.37
N GLN A 344 -18.56 2.15 0.05
CA GLN A 344 -19.49 1.44 -0.83
C GLN A 344 -19.30 -0.08 -0.77
N VAL A 345 -18.05 -0.58 -0.74
CA VAL A 345 -17.74 -2.00 -0.55
C VAL A 345 -18.33 -2.52 0.76
N ARG A 346 -18.06 -1.82 1.89
CA ARG A 346 -18.64 -2.20 3.20
C ARG A 346 -20.16 -2.19 3.17
N SER A 347 -20.77 -1.17 2.57
CA SER A 347 -22.23 -1.10 2.42
C SER A 347 -22.79 -2.26 1.57
N ALA A 348 -22.11 -2.62 0.49
CA ALA A 348 -22.50 -3.75 -0.37
C ALA A 348 -22.41 -5.09 0.37
N ILE A 349 -21.36 -5.31 1.19
CA ILE A 349 -21.25 -6.49 2.06
C ILE A 349 -22.39 -6.51 3.09
N ALA A 350 -22.65 -5.39 3.78
CA ALA A 350 -23.74 -5.29 4.77
C ALA A 350 -25.11 -5.66 4.19
N GLN A 351 -25.34 -5.32 2.93
CA GLN A 351 -26.58 -5.58 2.19
C GLN A 351 -26.60 -6.95 1.49
N GLY A 352 -25.51 -7.73 1.53
CA GLY A 352 -25.41 -9.02 0.84
C GLY A 352 -25.45 -8.91 -0.69
N ARG A 353 -24.93 -7.79 -1.26
CA ARG A 353 -24.96 -7.51 -2.70
C ARG A 353 -23.57 -7.23 -3.31
N LEU A 354 -22.51 -7.70 -2.68
CA LEU A 354 -21.15 -7.42 -3.15
C LEU A 354 -20.90 -7.91 -4.58
N ARG A 355 -21.47 -9.05 -4.95
CA ARG A 355 -21.37 -9.58 -6.32
C ARG A 355 -21.97 -8.62 -7.35
N SER A 356 -23.20 -8.14 -7.13
CA SER A 356 -23.85 -7.20 -8.04
C SER A 356 -23.13 -5.85 -8.06
N PHE A 357 -22.63 -5.36 -6.92
CA PHE A 357 -21.81 -4.16 -6.85
C PHE A 357 -20.53 -4.28 -7.71
N ARG A 358 -19.85 -5.42 -7.62
CA ARG A 358 -18.66 -5.72 -8.44
C ARG A 358 -18.98 -5.68 -9.94
N GLU A 359 -20.08 -6.31 -10.36
CA GLU A 359 -20.54 -6.30 -11.75
C GLU A 359 -20.91 -4.89 -12.24
N GLU A 360 -21.54 -4.08 -11.40
CA GLU A 360 -21.88 -2.68 -11.67
C GLU A 360 -20.62 -1.84 -11.86
N PHE A 361 -19.64 -2.02 -10.99
CA PHE A 361 -18.34 -1.34 -11.08
C PHE A 361 -17.63 -1.64 -12.40
N TYR A 362 -17.52 -2.91 -12.79
CA TYR A 362 -16.90 -3.28 -14.07
C TYR A 362 -17.68 -2.76 -15.28
N ARG A 363 -18.98 -2.76 -15.25
CA ARG A 363 -19.81 -2.17 -16.31
C ARG A 363 -19.58 -0.67 -16.47
N SER A 364 -19.40 0.08 -15.39
CA SER A 364 -19.06 1.50 -15.45
C SER A 364 -17.68 1.75 -16.04
N CYS A 365 -16.68 0.92 -15.68
CA CYS A 365 -15.33 1.00 -16.25
C CYS A 365 -15.29 0.68 -17.75
N VAL A 366 -16.04 -0.31 -18.22
CA VAL A 366 -16.09 -0.71 -19.65
C VAL A 366 -16.74 0.36 -20.51
N ARG A 367 -17.81 1.01 -20.05
CA ARG A 367 -18.41 2.14 -20.80
C ARG A 367 -17.39 3.23 -21.09
N THR A 368 -16.54 3.53 -20.11
CA THR A 368 -15.50 4.57 -20.24
C THR A 368 -14.37 4.16 -21.19
N SER A 369 -14.03 2.88 -21.28
CA SER A 369 -13.00 2.40 -22.22
C SER A 369 -13.48 2.45 -23.68
N LEU A 370 -14.77 2.26 -23.91
CA LEU A 370 -15.37 2.39 -25.24
C LEU A 370 -15.47 3.87 -25.68
N ASP A 371 -15.74 4.78 -24.76
CA ASP A 371 -15.71 6.24 -25.03
C ASP A 371 -14.27 6.78 -25.12
N ALA A 372 -13.30 6.13 -24.47
CA ALA A 372 -11.89 6.50 -24.54
C ALA A 372 -11.13 5.89 -25.71
N SER A 373 -11.63 4.84 -26.37
CA SER A 373 -11.05 4.25 -27.58
C SER A 373 -11.16 5.17 -28.82
N ALA A 374 -11.80 6.33 -28.68
CA ALA A 374 -11.70 7.45 -29.62
C ALA A 374 -10.49 8.37 -29.36
N VAL A 375 -9.71 8.14 -28.29
CA VAL A 375 -8.54 8.97 -27.91
C VAL A 375 -7.42 8.09 -27.37
N ASP A 376 -6.39 7.87 -28.20
CA ASP A 376 -5.02 7.43 -27.94
C ASP A 376 -4.77 6.51 -26.71
N VAL A 377 -4.53 5.23 -27.02
CA VAL A 377 -3.82 4.28 -26.17
C VAL A 377 -2.33 4.61 -26.19
N ALA A 378 -1.87 5.47 -25.31
CA ALA A 378 -0.46 5.67 -25.05
C ALA A 378 -0.13 5.18 -23.64
N GLU A 379 0.46 3.99 -23.60
CA GLU A 379 1.38 3.43 -22.65
C GLU A 379 1.19 3.70 -21.13
N VAL A 380 0.69 2.70 -20.47
CA VAL A 380 1.00 2.46 -19.05
C VAL A 380 2.22 1.53 -19.00
N ASP A 381 3.41 2.10 -19.17
CA ASP A 381 4.68 1.42 -18.86
C ASP A 381 5.04 1.69 -17.40
N LEU A 382 4.61 0.81 -16.51
CA LEU A 382 4.77 0.94 -15.04
C LEU A 382 6.06 0.31 -14.51
N HIS A 383 6.94 -0.23 -15.38
CA HIS A 383 8.12 -1.00 -14.96
C HIS A 383 9.37 -0.76 -15.83
N ARG A 384 9.81 0.50 -16.00
CA ARG A 384 11.15 0.75 -16.49
C ARG A 384 11.88 1.81 -15.68
N HIS A 385 12.49 1.37 -14.58
CA HIS A 385 13.71 1.95 -14.04
C HIS A 385 14.58 0.82 -13.49
N ALA A 386 15.10 0.00 -14.40
CA ALA A 386 16.38 -0.66 -14.21
C ALA A 386 17.42 0.16 -14.98
N PRO A 387 18.55 0.56 -14.41
CA PRO A 387 19.59 1.24 -15.16
C PRO A 387 20.33 0.22 -16.01
N ASP A 388 20.20 0.33 -17.33
CA ASP A 388 21.07 -0.34 -18.28
C ASP A 388 22.51 0.09 -18.05
N GLY A 389 23.31 -0.84 -17.55
CA GLY A 389 24.75 -0.73 -17.52
C GLY A 389 25.33 -0.93 -18.93
N THR A 390 25.56 0.14 -19.65
CA THR A 390 26.56 0.13 -20.72
C THR A 390 27.41 1.37 -20.66
N SER A 391 28.61 1.13 -20.14
CA SER A 391 29.81 1.93 -20.29
C SER A 391 29.99 2.38 -21.74
N ARG A 392 29.93 3.69 -22.01
CA ARG A 392 30.63 4.29 -23.14
C ARG A 392 31.75 5.16 -22.63
N MET A 393 32.97 4.60 -22.75
CA MET A 393 34.18 5.40 -22.74
C MET A 393 34.12 6.43 -23.86
N LEU A 394 34.14 7.70 -23.50
CA LEU A 394 34.50 8.77 -24.41
C LEU A 394 35.97 9.12 -24.19
N LYS A 395 36.77 8.73 -25.17
CA LYS A 395 38.14 9.27 -25.34
C LYS A 395 38.04 10.78 -25.54
N LYS A 396 38.77 11.51 -24.72
CA LYS A 396 39.19 12.88 -25.00
C LYS A 396 40.34 12.81 -26.00
N GLU A 397 40.17 13.44 -27.14
CA GLU A 397 41.32 13.98 -27.90
C GLU A 397 41.16 15.51 -27.98
N VAL A 398 42.22 16.09 -27.68
CA VAL A 398 42.82 17.40 -27.71
C VAL A 398 42.42 18.23 -28.96
N GLY A 399 42.15 19.51 -28.72
CA GLY A 399 42.08 20.59 -29.67
C GLY A 399 41.79 21.88 -28.92
#